data_48b6459b98d59fe7392422db1c9c1599
#
_entry.id   48b6459b98d59fe7392422db1c9c1599
#
_cell.length_a   1.000
_cell.length_b   1.000
_cell.length_c   1.000
_cell.angle_alpha   90.00
_cell.angle_beta   90.00
_cell.angle_gamma   90.00
#
_symmetry.space_group_name_H-M   'P 1'
#
loop_
_entity.id
_entity.type
_entity.pdbx_description
1 polymer ?
#
loop_
_entity_poly.entity_id
_entity_poly.type
_entity_poly.pdbx_seq_one_letter_code
_entity_poly.pdbx_strand_id
1 'polypeptide(L)'
;MNAIELKNVYFSYDGKVRILENVNIALPYGKVNLVSGHSGEGKSTLLYIISGIIPNITDGEITGEVLINGEDIKGKKLGEVCREVGVVLQNADEQIIQKTVEDEIAFGCENLAFSPEKISKQIDIVCKLMKLERSWQCRKLSGGQKQRLITASTLAMGQKIVILDEPLANLDTTGAGMLMSTLRSLAKAGYCIVVIEHRLDVVLPFVDNVFHVSDRKVTEIIDKERYFKDQSTEIADACLEFSGTSNMFSLTNVAFSVKERDILKDVTFDILKGSRVVLLGENGCGKTTLLRLISRLEKPTRGTISQNIDDKFGQKSRQSKKWYQKVGVVYQNPDYQLFMPTVEKEIKFGAKSNEYADKIAAQFGVKHL
;
A
#
# COMPACT_ATOMS: atom_id res chain seq x y z
N MET A 1 24.10 3.99 -19.08
CA MET A 1 24.70 4.56 -17.85
C MET A 1 23.83 4.13 -16.69
N ASN A 2 24.43 3.54 -15.66
CA ASN A 2 23.71 3.10 -14.48
C ASN A 2 23.48 4.30 -13.56
N ALA A 3 22.26 4.39 -13.04
CA ALA A 3 21.89 5.40 -12.06
C ALA A 3 22.26 4.94 -10.65
N ILE A 4 22.09 3.64 -10.38
CA ILE A 4 22.36 3.00 -9.10
C ILE A 4 23.18 1.74 -9.35
N GLU A 5 24.23 1.52 -8.57
CA GLU A 5 24.98 0.27 -8.57
C GLU A 5 25.27 -0.16 -7.13
N LEU A 6 25.00 -1.41 -6.82
CA LEU A 6 25.44 -2.05 -5.59
C LEU A 6 26.48 -3.10 -5.94
N LYS A 7 27.62 -3.09 -5.23
CA LYS A 7 28.75 -4.00 -5.45
C LYS A 7 29.15 -4.67 -4.15
N ASN A 8 28.95 -5.98 -4.10
CA ASN A 8 29.25 -6.83 -2.94
C ASN A 8 28.66 -6.27 -1.64
N VAL A 9 27.39 -5.81 -1.69
CA VAL A 9 26.75 -5.21 -0.55
C VAL A 9 26.23 -6.28 0.40
N TYR A 10 26.60 -6.15 1.68
CA TYR A 10 26.07 -6.91 2.81
C TYR A 10 25.48 -5.93 3.81
N PHE A 11 24.40 -6.35 4.48
CA PHE A 11 23.73 -5.51 5.46
C PHE A 11 23.21 -6.33 6.64
N SER A 12 23.34 -5.74 7.85
CA SER A 12 22.76 -6.22 9.11
C SER A 12 22.32 -5.04 9.97
N TYR A 13 21.19 -5.16 10.68
CA TYR A 13 20.74 -4.16 11.65
C TYR A 13 21.49 -4.24 12.99
N ASP A 14 21.87 -5.44 13.40
CA ASP A 14 22.44 -5.72 14.74
C ASP A 14 23.88 -6.30 14.68
N GLY A 15 24.47 -6.38 13.50
CA GLY A 15 25.76 -7.00 13.26
C GLY A 15 25.76 -8.54 13.38
N LYS A 16 24.63 -9.16 13.73
CA LYS A 16 24.52 -10.61 13.96
C LYS A 16 23.77 -11.33 12.84
N VAL A 17 22.60 -10.79 12.49
CA VAL A 17 21.73 -11.39 11.46
C VAL A 17 21.85 -10.57 10.18
N ARG A 18 22.34 -11.19 9.13
CA ARG A 18 22.38 -10.56 7.81
C ARG A 18 20.99 -10.52 7.20
N ILE A 19 20.61 -9.36 6.68
CA ILE A 19 19.36 -9.15 5.94
C ILE A 19 19.61 -9.18 4.45
N LEU A 20 20.79 -8.67 4.00
CA LEU A 20 21.23 -8.76 2.61
C LEU A 20 22.65 -9.33 2.56
N GLU A 21 22.90 -10.19 1.58
CA GLU A 21 24.17 -10.88 1.41
C GLU A 21 24.64 -10.81 -0.03
N ASN A 22 25.84 -10.25 -0.25
CA ASN A 22 26.52 -10.18 -1.54
C ASN A 22 25.63 -9.63 -2.67
N VAL A 23 24.93 -8.53 -2.40
CA VAL A 23 24.06 -7.92 -3.39
C VAL A 23 24.89 -7.23 -4.46
N ASN A 24 24.66 -7.63 -5.72
CA ASN A 24 25.28 -7.08 -6.91
C ASN A 24 24.18 -6.76 -7.92
N ILE A 25 23.81 -5.48 -8.07
CA ILE A 25 22.78 -5.03 -9.01
C ILE A 25 23.19 -3.72 -9.67
N ALA A 26 22.66 -3.51 -10.88
CA ALA A 26 22.83 -2.27 -11.62
C ALA A 26 21.47 -1.82 -12.17
N LEU A 27 21.03 -0.63 -11.81
CA LEU A 27 19.75 -0.06 -12.21
C LEU A 27 20.01 1.11 -13.17
N PRO A 28 19.74 0.93 -14.47
CA PRO A 28 20.06 1.95 -15.48
C PRO A 28 19.02 3.06 -15.54
N TYR A 29 19.44 4.22 -16.06
CA TYR A 29 18.54 5.26 -16.50
C TYR A 29 17.68 4.79 -17.69
N GLY A 30 16.52 5.43 -17.87
CA GLY A 30 15.61 5.14 -18.97
C GLY A 30 14.75 3.88 -18.77
N LYS A 31 14.77 3.29 -17.59
CA LYS A 31 14.14 2.00 -17.27
C LYS A 31 13.23 2.09 -16.06
N VAL A 32 12.20 1.22 -16.07
CA VAL A 32 11.40 0.89 -14.89
C VAL A 32 11.93 -0.44 -14.34
N ASN A 33 12.49 -0.41 -13.15
CA ASN A 33 13.08 -1.55 -12.46
C ASN A 33 12.12 -2.00 -11.35
N LEU A 34 11.62 -3.22 -11.41
CA LEU A 34 10.80 -3.83 -10.38
C LEU A 34 11.68 -4.57 -9.38
N VAL A 35 11.47 -4.34 -8.11
CA VAL A 35 12.00 -5.14 -7.02
C VAL A 35 10.84 -5.93 -6.40
N SER A 36 10.89 -7.24 -6.49
CA SER A 36 9.85 -8.15 -5.99
C SER A 36 10.44 -9.13 -4.97
N GLY A 37 9.58 -9.88 -4.29
CA GLY A 37 9.93 -10.86 -3.26
C GLY A 37 8.88 -10.90 -2.16
N HIS A 38 8.93 -11.91 -1.28
CA HIS A 38 7.98 -12.02 -0.17
C HIS A 38 8.13 -10.90 0.86
N SER A 39 7.11 -10.69 1.68
CA SER A 39 7.19 -9.74 2.79
C SER A 39 8.27 -10.18 3.78
N GLY A 40 9.07 -9.23 4.30
CA GLY A 40 10.17 -9.53 5.24
C GLY A 40 11.50 -9.92 4.61
N GLU A 41 11.61 -10.08 3.30
CA GLU A 41 12.83 -10.51 2.58
C GLU A 41 13.90 -9.39 2.42
N GLY A 42 13.64 -8.18 2.93
CA GLY A 42 14.62 -7.08 2.89
C GLY A 42 14.47 -6.10 1.73
N LYS A 43 13.34 -6.08 1.00
CA LYS A 43 13.08 -5.11 -0.10
C LYS A 43 13.12 -3.66 0.37
N SER A 44 12.40 -3.31 1.43
CA SER A 44 12.41 -1.96 1.99
C SER A 44 13.78 -1.62 2.59
N THR A 45 14.51 -2.61 3.13
CA THR A 45 15.90 -2.43 3.58
C THR A 45 16.80 -2.03 2.41
N LEU A 46 16.67 -2.71 1.26
CA LEU A 46 17.41 -2.36 0.05
C LEU A 46 17.11 -0.92 -0.39
N LEU A 47 15.83 -0.51 -0.36
CA LEU A 47 15.41 0.86 -0.64
C LEU A 47 16.06 1.85 0.34
N TYR A 48 16.02 1.56 1.64
CA TYR A 48 16.61 2.45 2.67
C TYR A 48 18.12 2.61 2.52
N ILE A 49 18.82 1.57 2.09
CA ILE A 49 20.26 1.66 1.78
C ILE A 49 20.48 2.59 0.58
N ILE A 50 19.76 2.38 -0.53
CA ILE A 50 19.93 3.18 -1.76
C ILE A 50 19.56 4.63 -1.52
N SER A 51 18.53 4.90 -0.71
CA SER A 51 18.07 6.26 -0.40
C SER A 51 18.90 6.98 0.66
N GLY A 52 19.88 6.31 1.27
CA GLY A 52 20.70 6.86 2.35
C GLY A 52 19.95 7.02 3.69
N ILE A 53 18.73 6.50 3.82
CA ILE A 53 18.02 6.42 5.11
C ILE A 53 18.86 5.56 6.08
N ILE A 54 19.41 4.46 5.59
CA ILE A 54 20.43 3.70 6.27
C ILE A 54 21.80 4.16 5.71
N PRO A 55 22.78 4.56 6.54
CA PRO A 55 22.79 4.56 8.01
C PRO A 55 22.40 5.91 8.65
N ASN A 56 21.88 6.89 7.92
CA ASN A 56 21.71 8.25 8.42
C ASN A 56 20.57 8.42 9.44
N ILE A 57 19.48 7.64 9.31
CA ILE A 57 18.31 7.69 10.22
C ILE A 57 18.17 6.38 10.99
N THR A 58 18.35 5.27 10.28
CA THR A 58 18.27 3.92 10.87
C THR A 58 19.66 3.33 10.92
N ASP A 59 20.07 2.88 12.10
CA ASP A 59 21.37 2.25 12.31
C ASP A 59 21.47 0.90 11.57
N GLY A 60 22.71 0.54 11.21
CA GLY A 60 23.04 -0.74 10.61
C GLY A 60 24.45 -0.76 10.00
N GLU A 61 24.97 -1.97 9.86
CA GLU A 61 26.29 -2.20 9.30
C GLU A 61 26.20 -2.52 7.81
N ILE A 62 26.72 -1.62 6.96
CA ILE A 62 26.84 -1.80 5.52
C ILE A 62 28.28 -2.06 5.15
N THR A 63 28.53 -3.10 4.37
CA THR A 63 29.83 -3.33 3.69
C THR A 63 29.60 -3.44 2.19
N GLY A 64 30.65 -3.23 1.39
CA GLY A 64 30.56 -3.10 -0.06
C GLY A 64 30.41 -1.65 -0.50
N GLU A 65 30.02 -1.43 -1.76
CA GLU A 65 29.86 -0.11 -2.37
C GLU A 65 28.41 0.11 -2.82
N VAL A 66 27.87 1.30 -2.51
CA VAL A 66 26.57 1.76 -2.98
C VAL A 66 26.79 3.03 -3.79
N LEU A 67 26.70 2.92 -5.10
CA LEU A 67 27.03 4.01 -6.02
C LEU A 67 25.74 4.64 -6.57
N ILE A 68 25.63 5.95 -6.45
CA ILE A 68 24.62 6.79 -7.10
C ILE A 68 25.33 7.68 -8.10
N ASN A 69 24.95 7.59 -9.37
CA ASN A 69 25.62 8.31 -10.47
C ASN A 69 27.15 8.05 -10.55
N GLY A 70 27.57 6.85 -10.13
CA GLY A 70 28.97 6.45 -10.09
C GLY A 70 29.75 6.93 -8.85
N GLU A 71 29.12 7.65 -7.93
CA GLU A 71 29.72 8.11 -6.68
C GLU A 71 29.24 7.28 -5.50
N ASP A 72 30.16 6.81 -4.66
CA ASP A 72 29.81 6.10 -3.43
C ASP A 72 29.09 7.04 -2.45
N ILE A 73 27.94 6.59 -1.94
CA ILE A 73 27.17 7.35 -0.96
C ILE A 73 27.63 7.11 0.48
N LYS A 74 28.61 6.26 0.69
CA LYS A 74 29.17 5.98 2.02
C LYS A 74 29.73 7.26 2.64
N GLY A 75 29.22 7.61 3.83
CA GLY A 75 29.59 8.83 4.55
C GLY A 75 28.93 10.12 4.05
N LYS A 76 28.15 10.09 2.98
CA LYS A 76 27.32 11.24 2.58
C LYS A 76 26.17 11.44 3.57
N LYS A 77 25.86 12.71 3.83
CA LYS A 77 24.68 13.07 4.64
C LYS A 77 23.39 12.79 3.86
N LEU A 78 22.31 12.48 4.57
CA LEU A 78 21.01 12.21 3.95
C LEU A 78 20.60 13.32 2.97
N GLY A 79 20.77 14.60 3.34
CA GLY A 79 20.41 15.73 2.47
C GLY A 79 21.21 15.79 1.14
N GLU A 80 22.40 15.20 1.06
CA GLU A 80 23.17 15.08 -0.18
C GLU A 80 22.59 13.98 -1.07
N VAL A 81 22.24 12.82 -0.47
CA VAL A 81 21.62 11.71 -1.19
C VAL A 81 20.22 12.09 -1.68
N CYS A 82 19.43 12.79 -0.87
CA CYS A 82 18.08 13.26 -1.24
C CYS A 82 18.06 14.27 -2.41
N ARG A 83 19.21 14.86 -2.78
CA ARG A 83 19.29 15.69 -3.99
C ARG A 83 19.32 14.86 -5.26
N GLU A 84 19.78 13.62 -5.17
CA GLU A 84 19.92 12.69 -6.30
C GLU A 84 18.75 11.70 -6.39
N VAL A 85 18.25 11.27 -5.22
CA VAL A 85 17.26 10.20 -5.10
C VAL A 85 15.98 10.71 -4.42
N GLY A 86 14.87 10.64 -5.13
CA GLY A 86 13.54 10.88 -4.60
C GLY A 86 12.89 9.57 -4.13
N VAL A 87 12.23 9.59 -2.97
CA VAL A 87 11.62 8.40 -2.36
C VAL A 87 10.16 8.64 -2.05
N VAL A 88 9.34 7.68 -2.46
CA VAL A 88 7.92 7.56 -2.09
C VAL A 88 7.80 6.31 -1.23
N LEU A 89 7.47 6.49 0.06
CA LEU A 89 7.32 5.39 1.01
C LEU A 89 5.91 4.79 0.94
N GLN A 90 5.76 3.60 1.50
CA GLN A 90 4.53 2.80 1.48
C GLN A 90 3.31 3.55 2.04
N ASN A 91 3.46 4.27 3.14
CA ASN A 91 2.37 5.02 3.76
C ASN A 91 2.40 6.49 3.35
N ALA A 92 1.61 6.86 2.36
CA ALA A 92 1.50 8.25 1.91
C ALA A 92 0.97 9.21 2.99
N ASP A 93 0.14 8.73 3.94
CA ASP A 93 -0.39 9.57 5.02
C ASP A 93 0.70 10.05 5.98
N GLU A 94 1.74 9.26 6.19
CA GLU A 94 2.87 9.62 7.05
C GLU A 94 3.83 10.61 6.39
N GLN A 95 3.83 10.68 5.07
CA GLN A 95 4.66 11.63 4.32
C GLN A 95 4.00 13.00 4.13
N ILE A 96 2.65 13.06 4.16
CA ILE A 96 1.91 14.32 3.97
C ILE A 96 1.93 15.15 5.26
N ILE A 97 2.54 16.33 5.21
CA ILE A 97 2.70 17.22 6.36
C ILE A 97 1.97 18.56 6.18
N GLN A 98 1.67 18.96 4.95
CA GLN A 98 1.06 20.23 4.65
C GLN A 98 -0.48 20.16 4.53
N LYS A 99 -1.13 21.32 4.48
CA LYS A 99 -2.59 21.41 4.45
C LYS A 99 -3.19 21.29 3.06
N THR A 100 -2.52 21.85 2.06
CA THR A 100 -2.97 21.88 0.67
C THR A 100 -2.00 21.15 -0.24
N VAL A 101 -2.48 20.73 -1.41
CA VAL A 101 -1.66 20.10 -2.45
C VAL A 101 -0.52 21.03 -2.88
N GLU A 102 -0.81 22.32 -3.03
CA GLU A 102 0.20 23.32 -3.40
C GLU A 102 1.33 23.40 -2.38
N ASP A 103 0.97 23.55 -1.09
CA ASP A 103 1.95 23.65 -0.02
C ASP A 103 2.79 22.38 0.12
N GLU A 104 2.17 21.21 -0.04
CA GLU A 104 2.87 19.91 0.04
C GLU A 104 3.90 19.74 -1.08
N ILE A 105 3.57 20.15 -2.29
CA ILE A 105 4.51 20.09 -3.42
C ILE A 105 5.60 21.16 -3.28
N ALA A 106 5.25 22.35 -2.80
CA ALA A 106 6.19 23.45 -2.59
C ALA A 106 7.24 23.11 -1.55
N PHE A 107 6.86 22.43 -0.46
CA PHE A 107 7.70 22.17 0.71
C PHE A 107 9.06 21.55 0.35
N GLY A 108 9.06 20.50 -0.47
CA GLY A 108 10.31 19.85 -0.90
C GLY A 108 11.18 20.76 -1.77
N CYS A 109 10.54 21.55 -2.64
CA CYS A 109 11.23 22.49 -3.51
C CYS A 109 11.86 23.66 -2.73
N GLU A 110 11.18 24.15 -1.68
CA GLU A 110 11.66 25.19 -0.79
C GLU A 110 12.90 24.73 -0.02
N ASN A 111 12.88 23.50 0.48
CA ASN A 111 14.05 22.89 1.16
C ASN A 111 15.28 22.73 0.22
N LEU A 112 15.04 22.66 -1.09
CA LEU A 112 16.09 22.67 -2.10
C LEU A 112 16.46 24.09 -2.57
N ALA A 113 15.90 25.11 -1.93
CA ALA A 113 16.15 26.53 -2.24
C ALA A 113 15.80 26.91 -3.69
N PHE A 114 14.73 26.36 -4.26
CA PHE A 114 14.24 26.79 -5.59
C PHE A 114 13.63 28.18 -5.50
N SER A 115 13.70 28.95 -6.60
CA SER A 115 13.04 30.25 -6.66
C SER A 115 11.50 30.08 -6.70
N PRO A 116 10.73 31.06 -6.20
CA PRO A 116 9.26 31.00 -6.22
C PRO A 116 8.69 30.73 -7.62
N GLU A 117 9.25 31.32 -8.67
CA GLU A 117 8.84 31.13 -10.04
C GLU A 117 9.08 29.68 -10.49
N LYS A 118 10.22 29.09 -10.13
CA LYS A 118 10.54 27.69 -10.41
C LYS A 118 9.60 26.75 -9.66
N ILE A 119 9.30 27.04 -8.39
CA ILE A 119 8.35 26.26 -7.58
C ILE A 119 6.99 26.27 -8.23
N SER A 120 6.43 27.46 -8.55
CA SER A 120 5.11 27.56 -9.18
C SER A 120 5.04 26.77 -10.49
N LYS A 121 6.08 26.84 -11.31
CA LYS A 121 6.16 26.10 -12.58
C LYS A 121 6.20 24.57 -12.35
N GLN A 122 6.98 24.11 -11.36
CA GLN A 122 7.03 22.68 -11.01
C GLN A 122 5.67 22.18 -10.53
N ILE A 123 4.99 22.92 -9.66
CA ILE A 123 3.65 22.58 -9.18
C ILE A 123 2.68 22.41 -10.36
N ASP A 124 2.65 23.33 -11.31
CA ASP A 124 1.77 23.23 -12.47
C ASP A 124 2.05 21.95 -13.30
N ILE A 125 3.34 21.64 -13.51
CA ILE A 125 3.74 20.45 -14.27
C ILE A 125 3.29 19.17 -13.55
N VAL A 126 3.59 19.03 -12.26
CA VAL A 126 3.30 17.78 -11.55
C VAL A 126 1.81 17.63 -11.22
N CYS A 127 1.10 18.74 -10.96
CA CYS A 127 -0.35 18.72 -10.77
C CYS A 127 -1.06 18.24 -12.04
N LYS A 128 -0.65 18.74 -13.22
CA LYS A 128 -1.18 18.26 -14.50
C LYS A 128 -0.85 16.79 -14.74
N LEU A 129 0.39 16.38 -14.48
CA LEU A 129 0.86 15.01 -14.66
C LEU A 129 0.09 14.00 -13.78
N MET A 130 -0.15 14.36 -12.53
CA MET A 130 -0.80 13.51 -11.52
C MET A 130 -2.31 13.76 -11.38
N LYS A 131 -2.89 14.63 -12.20
CA LYS A 131 -4.32 15.02 -12.16
C LYS A 131 -4.75 15.48 -10.75
N LEU A 132 -4.04 16.47 -10.21
CA LEU A 132 -4.29 17.09 -8.91
C LEU A 132 -4.66 18.55 -9.10
N GLU A 133 -5.45 19.09 -8.18
CA GLU A 133 -5.78 20.52 -8.12
C GLU A 133 -5.00 21.16 -6.96
N ARG A 134 -4.33 22.29 -7.22
CA ARG A 134 -3.48 22.99 -6.26
C ARG A 134 -4.21 23.32 -4.95
N SER A 135 -5.48 23.72 -5.06
CA SER A 135 -6.33 24.15 -3.94
C SER A 135 -6.90 23.03 -3.09
N TRP A 136 -6.73 21.77 -3.49
CA TRP A 136 -7.29 20.66 -2.70
C TRP A 136 -6.64 20.55 -1.33
N GLN A 137 -7.45 20.21 -0.34
CA GLN A 137 -6.99 19.96 1.02
C GLN A 137 -6.51 18.52 1.17
N CYS A 138 -5.28 18.32 1.62
CA CYS A 138 -4.64 17.01 1.74
C CYS A 138 -5.46 16.02 2.60
N ARG A 139 -6.09 16.50 3.68
CA ARG A 139 -6.93 15.67 4.56
C ARG A 139 -8.21 15.15 3.90
N LYS A 140 -8.66 15.75 2.79
CA LYS A 140 -9.87 15.33 2.07
C LYS A 140 -9.57 14.42 0.88
N LEU A 141 -8.30 14.18 0.58
CA LEU A 141 -7.89 13.32 -0.50
C LEU A 141 -8.17 11.86 -0.19
N SER A 142 -8.58 11.11 -1.23
CA SER A 142 -8.61 9.64 -1.15
C SER A 142 -7.19 9.07 -1.06
N GLY A 143 -7.04 7.82 -0.61
CA GLY A 143 -5.73 7.16 -0.53
C GLY A 143 -4.97 7.22 -1.85
N GLY A 144 -5.64 6.97 -2.97
CA GLY A 144 -5.02 7.05 -4.29
C GLY A 144 -4.64 8.49 -4.71
N GLN A 145 -5.40 9.51 -4.28
CA GLN A 145 -5.02 10.91 -4.50
C GLN A 145 -3.81 11.30 -3.65
N LYS A 146 -3.72 10.82 -2.41
CA LYS A 146 -2.56 11.02 -1.53
C LYS A 146 -1.30 10.38 -2.12
N GLN A 147 -1.41 9.15 -2.62
CA GLN A 147 -0.29 8.48 -3.29
C GLN A 147 0.23 9.27 -4.50
N ARG A 148 -0.69 9.79 -5.32
CA ARG A 148 -0.34 10.67 -6.44
C ARG A 148 0.28 11.99 -5.97
N LEU A 149 -0.19 12.55 -4.86
CA LEU A 149 0.36 13.78 -4.29
C LEU A 149 1.81 13.59 -3.85
N ILE A 150 2.13 12.55 -3.08
CA ILE A 150 3.51 12.30 -2.65
C ILE A 150 4.42 12.02 -3.84
N THR A 151 3.94 11.26 -4.84
CA THR A 151 4.69 11.07 -6.09
C THR A 151 4.93 12.41 -6.81
N ALA A 152 3.92 13.30 -6.85
CA ALA A 152 4.04 14.63 -7.43
C ALA A 152 5.07 15.50 -6.68
N SER A 153 5.01 15.51 -5.34
CA SER A 153 5.96 16.25 -4.49
C SER A 153 7.40 15.77 -4.72
N THR A 154 7.59 14.46 -4.80
CA THR A 154 8.91 13.88 -5.11
C THR A 154 9.40 14.30 -6.49
N LEU A 155 8.56 14.24 -7.52
CA LEU A 155 8.94 14.62 -8.89
C LEU A 155 9.21 16.12 -9.04
N ALA A 156 8.51 16.97 -8.28
CA ALA A 156 8.69 18.42 -8.32
C ALA A 156 10.09 18.86 -7.89
N MET A 157 10.72 18.11 -7.00
CA MET A 157 12.10 18.34 -6.56
C MET A 157 13.15 18.11 -7.65
N GLY A 158 12.79 17.39 -8.72
CA GLY A 158 13.60 17.27 -9.93
C GLY A 158 14.64 16.14 -9.94
N GLN A 159 14.62 15.24 -8.94
CA GLN A 159 15.50 14.06 -8.97
C GLN A 159 15.19 13.18 -10.18
N LYS A 160 16.23 12.62 -10.77
CA LYS A 160 16.14 11.70 -11.91
C LYS A 160 16.07 10.23 -11.50
N ILE A 161 16.34 9.93 -10.25
CA ILE A 161 16.21 8.61 -9.65
C ILE A 161 15.02 8.67 -8.71
N VAL A 162 13.99 7.86 -8.96
CA VAL A 162 12.75 7.84 -8.17
C VAL A 162 12.47 6.41 -7.72
N ILE A 163 12.40 6.21 -6.42
CA ILE A 163 12.14 4.92 -5.78
C ILE A 163 10.75 4.99 -5.14
N LEU A 164 9.91 3.99 -5.42
CA LEU A 164 8.55 3.91 -4.88
C LEU A 164 8.36 2.56 -4.18
N ASP A 165 8.01 2.63 -2.89
CA ASP A 165 7.70 1.45 -2.07
C ASP A 165 6.19 1.24 -2.03
N GLU A 166 5.73 0.13 -2.62
CA GLU A 166 4.32 -0.28 -2.73
C GLU A 166 3.35 0.85 -3.17
N PRO A 167 3.67 1.59 -4.25
CA PRO A 167 2.88 2.76 -4.64
C PRO A 167 1.46 2.43 -5.10
N LEU A 168 1.14 1.16 -5.34
CA LEU A 168 -0.18 0.71 -5.81
C LEU A 168 -1.12 0.26 -4.70
N ALA A 169 -0.68 0.19 -3.44
CA ALA A 169 -1.43 -0.39 -2.31
C ALA A 169 -2.84 0.22 -2.13
N ASN A 170 -2.98 1.54 -2.32
CA ASN A 170 -4.24 2.26 -2.14
C ASN A 170 -4.94 2.65 -3.45
N LEU A 171 -4.50 2.07 -4.58
CA LEU A 171 -5.05 2.36 -5.90
C LEU A 171 -5.95 1.22 -6.39
N ASP A 172 -7.07 1.58 -7.03
CA ASP A 172 -7.83 0.65 -7.86
C ASP A 172 -7.04 0.33 -9.15
N THR A 173 -7.52 -0.62 -9.93
CA THR A 173 -6.85 -1.07 -11.15
C THR A 173 -6.61 0.07 -12.14
N THR A 174 -7.61 0.96 -12.29
CA THR A 174 -7.52 2.13 -13.18
C THR A 174 -6.46 3.12 -12.70
N GLY A 175 -6.49 3.46 -11.41
CA GLY A 175 -5.52 4.36 -10.79
C GLY A 175 -4.10 3.81 -10.82
N ALA A 176 -3.94 2.51 -10.58
CA ALA A 176 -2.66 1.81 -10.65
C ALA A 176 -2.09 1.81 -12.07
N GLY A 177 -2.90 1.51 -13.08
CA GLY A 177 -2.50 1.57 -14.50
C GLY A 177 -2.08 2.99 -14.93
N MET A 178 -2.80 4.02 -14.46
CA MET A 178 -2.43 5.42 -14.73
C MET A 178 -1.09 5.79 -14.10
N LEU A 179 -0.85 5.42 -12.85
CA LEU A 179 0.42 5.71 -12.18
C LEU A 179 1.58 5.01 -12.91
N MET A 180 1.45 3.71 -13.19
CA MET A 180 2.48 2.95 -13.90
C MET A 180 2.75 3.48 -15.31
N SER A 181 1.72 3.90 -16.05
CA SER A 181 1.88 4.55 -17.35
C SER A 181 2.65 5.87 -17.25
N THR A 182 2.39 6.66 -16.20
CA THR A 182 3.13 7.88 -15.91
C THR A 182 4.60 7.60 -15.61
N LEU A 183 4.88 6.63 -14.72
CA LEU A 183 6.25 6.21 -14.39
C LEU A 183 7.00 5.68 -15.62
N ARG A 184 6.31 4.92 -16.49
CA ARG A 184 6.88 4.47 -17.76
C ARG A 184 7.24 5.63 -18.69
N SER A 185 6.41 6.66 -18.74
CA SER A 185 6.67 7.87 -19.54
C SER A 185 7.87 8.65 -19.00
N LEU A 186 8.01 8.74 -17.68
CA LEU A 186 9.18 9.34 -17.04
C LEU A 186 10.46 8.54 -17.32
N ALA A 187 10.40 7.22 -17.26
CA ALA A 187 11.53 6.38 -17.62
C ALA A 187 11.97 6.65 -19.06
N LYS A 188 11.04 6.71 -20.04
CA LYS A 188 11.35 7.09 -21.42
C LYS A 188 11.95 8.49 -21.54
N ALA A 189 11.65 9.40 -20.62
CA ALA A 189 12.26 10.73 -20.53
C ALA A 189 13.62 10.74 -19.80
N GLY A 190 14.20 9.57 -19.54
CA GLY A 190 15.53 9.40 -18.97
C GLY A 190 15.59 9.30 -17.44
N TYR A 191 14.47 9.05 -16.75
CA TYR A 191 14.48 8.77 -15.34
C TYR A 191 14.87 7.30 -15.05
N CYS A 192 15.50 7.05 -13.92
CA CYS A 192 15.60 5.72 -13.34
C CYS A 192 14.45 5.54 -12.35
N ILE A 193 13.53 4.66 -12.68
CA ILE A 193 12.38 4.36 -11.82
C ILE A 193 12.60 3.02 -11.17
N VAL A 194 12.49 2.96 -9.84
CA VAL A 194 12.53 1.72 -9.06
C VAL A 194 11.22 1.57 -8.34
N VAL A 195 10.54 0.44 -8.54
CA VAL A 195 9.23 0.16 -7.93
C VAL A 195 9.36 -1.14 -7.14
N ILE A 196 9.02 -1.09 -5.87
CA ILE A 196 8.81 -2.29 -5.04
C ILE A 196 7.32 -2.59 -5.09
N GLU A 197 6.91 -3.76 -5.57
CA GLU A 197 5.50 -4.10 -5.71
C GLU A 197 5.24 -5.61 -5.61
N HIS A 198 4.03 -5.92 -5.14
CA HIS A 198 3.50 -7.28 -5.04
C HIS A 198 2.40 -7.57 -6.07
N ARG A 199 1.75 -6.52 -6.62
CA ARG A 199 0.70 -6.63 -7.64
C ARG A 199 1.31 -6.79 -9.03
N LEU A 200 1.91 -7.97 -9.24
CA LEU A 200 2.71 -8.27 -10.43
C LEU A 200 1.90 -8.21 -11.73
N ASP A 201 0.62 -8.60 -11.68
CA ASP A 201 -0.34 -8.54 -12.77
C ASP A 201 -0.50 -7.13 -13.35
N VAL A 202 -0.47 -6.11 -12.49
CA VAL A 202 -0.63 -4.71 -12.88
C VAL A 202 0.68 -4.11 -13.40
N VAL A 203 1.82 -4.49 -12.83
CA VAL A 203 3.11 -3.84 -13.16
C VAL A 203 3.80 -4.44 -14.38
N LEU A 204 3.55 -5.71 -14.72
CA LEU A 204 4.21 -6.43 -15.80
C LEU A 204 4.31 -5.66 -17.13
N PRO A 205 3.24 -5.00 -17.65
CA PRO A 205 3.30 -4.30 -18.93
C PRO A 205 4.23 -3.08 -18.94
N PHE A 206 4.65 -2.60 -17.76
CA PHE A 206 5.36 -1.34 -17.60
C PHE A 206 6.82 -1.49 -17.21
N VAL A 207 7.26 -2.70 -16.79
CA VAL A 207 8.61 -2.91 -16.26
C VAL A 207 9.59 -3.42 -17.32
N ASP A 208 10.81 -2.92 -17.24
CA ASP A 208 11.93 -3.33 -18.12
C ASP A 208 12.75 -4.44 -17.47
N ASN A 209 13.12 -4.28 -16.21
CA ASN A 209 13.96 -5.20 -15.46
C ASN A 209 13.22 -5.65 -14.19
N VAL A 210 13.45 -6.89 -13.79
CA VAL A 210 12.89 -7.47 -12.56
C VAL A 210 14.03 -8.00 -11.70
N PHE A 211 14.05 -7.60 -10.45
CA PHE A 211 14.98 -8.05 -9.42
C PHE A 211 14.18 -8.76 -8.33
N HIS A 212 14.49 -10.01 -8.08
CA HIS A 212 13.82 -10.80 -7.05
C HIS A 212 14.69 -10.88 -5.80
N VAL A 213 14.11 -10.52 -4.66
CA VAL A 213 14.75 -10.63 -3.36
C VAL A 213 14.26 -11.91 -2.70
N SER A 214 15.19 -12.82 -2.42
CA SER A 214 14.94 -14.06 -1.69
C SER A 214 16.21 -14.55 -1.03
N ASP A 215 16.07 -15.23 0.10
CA ASP A 215 17.21 -15.82 0.81
C ASP A 215 18.36 -14.82 1.01
N ARG A 216 18.03 -13.56 1.35
CA ARG A 216 18.97 -12.43 1.58
C ARG A 216 19.73 -11.96 0.33
N LYS A 217 19.43 -12.49 -0.85
CA LYS A 217 20.07 -12.15 -2.12
C LYS A 217 19.12 -11.41 -3.03
N VAL A 218 19.69 -10.68 -3.97
CA VAL A 218 18.94 -10.02 -5.04
C VAL A 218 19.39 -10.60 -6.37
N THR A 219 18.46 -11.19 -7.12
CA THR A 219 18.74 -11.85 -8.38
C THR A 219 17.98 -11.17 -9.51
N GLU A 220 18.64 -10.85 -10.60
CA GLU A 220 17.99 -10.34 -11.80
C GLU A 220 17.26 -11.49 -12.53
N ILE A 221 15.98 -11.27 -12.86
CA ILE A 221 15.12 -12.22 -13.56
C ILE A 221 15.17 -11.92 -15.05
N ILE A 222 15.77 -12.80 -15.81
CA ILE A 222 15.92 -12.68 -17.28
C ILE A 222 14.59 -13.01 -17.98
N ASP A 223 13.97 -14.12 -17.63
CA ASP A 223 12.68 -14.57 -18.19
C ASP A 223 11.53 -14.05 -17.31
N LYS A 224 11.09 -12.83 -17.60
CA LYS A 224 10.02 -12.17 -16.86
C LYS A 224 8.68 -12.88 -17.03
N GLU A 225 8.35 -13.34 -18.23
CA GLU A 225 7.05 -13.96 -18.51
C GLU A 225 6.89 -15.25 -17.71
N ARG A 226 7.92 -16.09 -17.69
CA ARG A 226 7.94 -17.29 -16.86
C ARG A 226 7.86 -16.96 -15.38
N TYR A 227 8.65 -15.99 -14.90
CA TYR A 227 8.62 -15.55 -13.50
C TYR A 227 7.23 -15.12 -13.06
N PHE A 228 6.54 -14.30 -13.85
CA PHE A 228 5.19 -13.84 -13.51
C PHE A 228 4.16 -14.97 -13.54
N LYS A 229 4.32 -15.92 -14.47
CA LYS A 229 3.45 -17.10 -14.54
C LYS A 229 3.63 -18.00 -13.31
N ASP A 230 4.87 -18.21 -12.87
CA ASP A 230 5.18 -19.03 -11.70
C ASP A 230 4.70 -18.36 -10.38
N GLN A 231 4.66 -17.02 -10.33
CA GLN A 231 4.14 -16.26 -9.20
C GLN A 231 2.61 -16.12 -9.22
N SER A 232 1.96 -16.31 -10.36
CA SER A 232 0.50 -16.35 -10.41
C SER A 232 0.04 -17.64 -9.75
N THR A 233 -0.50 -17.51 -8.54
CA THR A 233 -1.13 -18.64 -7.84
C THR A 233 -2.26 -19.15 -8.74
N GLU A 234 -2.14 -20.36 -9.29
CA GLU A 234 -3.31 -21.05 -9.82
C GLU A 234 -4.31 -21.13 -8.66
N ILE A 235 -5.35 -20.32 -8.75
CA ILE A 235 -6.51 -20.49 -7.88
C ILE A 235 -7.05 -21.85 -8.31
N ALA A 236 -6.71 -22.88 -7.55
CA ALA A 236 -7.34 -24.18 -7.73
C ALA A 236 -8.85 -23.91 -7.77
N ASP A 237 -9.50 -24.40 -8.81
CA ASP A 237 -10.96 -24.40 -8.96
C ASP A 237 -11.57 -25.22 -7.81
N ALA A 238 -11.49 -24.67 -6.62
CA ALA A 238 -12.28 -25.13 -5.49
C ALA A 238 -13.72 -24.68 -5.78
N CYS A 239 -14.41 -25.41 -6.64
CA CYS A 239 -15.86 -25.39 -6.71
C CYS A 239 -16.38 -25.80 -5.33
N LEU A 240 -16.48 -24.83 -4.44
CA LEU A 240 -17.19 -25.01 -3.19
C LEU A 240 -18.66 -25.02 -3.54
N GLU A 241 -19.25 -26.22 -3.62
CA GLU A 241 -20.70 -26.37 -3.75
C GLU A 241 -21.36 -25.60 -2.60
N PHE A 242 -22.07 -24.55 -2.98
CA PHE A 242 -22.82 -23.74 -2.03
C PHE A 242 -24.25 -24.27 -1.95
N SER A 243 -24.64 -24.79 -0.79
CA SER A 243 -25.98 -25.37 -0.55
C SER A 243 -26.88 -24.51 0.34
N GLY A 244 -26.52 -23.25 0.57
CA GLY A 244 -27.31 -22.34 1.44
C GLY A 244 -28.64 -21.94 0.79
N THR A 245 -29.75 -22.24 1.44
CA THR A 245 -31.11 -21.90 0.96
C THR A 245 -31.77 -20.75 1.70
N SER A 246 -31.16 -20.25 2.78
CA SER A 246 -31.72 -19.18 3.62
C SER A 246 -30.88 -17.90 3.55
N ASN A 247 -31.56 -16.76 3.49
CA ASN A 247 -30.93 -15.45 3.51
C ASN A 247 -30.30 -15.18 4.89
N MET A 248 -29.01 -14.80 4.93
CA MET A 248 -28.36 -14.27 6.12
C MET A 248 -28.66 -12.78 6.28
N PHE A 249 -28.54 -12.05 5.18
CA PHE A 249 -28.90 -10.64 5.07
C PHE A 249 -29.76 -10.41 3.85
N SER A 250 -30.75 -9.53 3.97
CA SER A 250 -31.55 -9.03 2.84
C SER A 250 -31.55 -7.51 2.87
N LEU A 251 -31.06 -6.91 1.81
CA LEU A 251 -31.04 -5.46 1.60
C LEU A 251 -32.19 -5.13 0.63
N THR A 252 -33.02 -4.16 0.98
CA THR A 252 -34.17 -3.74 0.15
C THR A 252 -34.17 -2.23 0.00
N ASN A 253 -33.92 -1.74 -1.21
CA ASN A 253 -33.90 -0.33 -1.60
C ASN A 253 -33.02 0.52 -0.66
N VAL A 254 -31.88 -0.02 -0.28
CA VAL A 254 -30.96 0.64 0.67
C VAL A 254 -30.27 1.80 -0.01
N ALA A 255 -30.43 2.99 0.58
CA ALA A 255 -29.73 4.19 0.18
C ALA A 255 -29.00 4.80 1.36
N PHE A 256 -27.88 5.46 1.08
CA PHE A 256 -27.10 6.17 2.08
C PHE A 256 -26.54 7.46 1.52
N SER A 257 -26.79 8.57 2.22
CA SER A 257 -26.36 9.90 1.83
C SER A 257 -25.66 10.57 3.01
N VAL A 258 -24.59 11.33 2.71
CA VAL A 258 -23.89 12.17 3.68
C VAL A 258 -24.03 13.63 3.23
N LYS A 259 -24.70 14.43 4.03
CA LYS A 259 -25.12 15.81 3.67
C LYS A 259 -25.96 15.74 2.39
N GLU A 260 -25.54 16.39 1.29
CA GLU A 260 -26.24 16.41 0.01
C GLU A 260 -25.70 15.41 -1.02
N ARG A 261 -24.72 14.56 -0.62
CA ARG A 261 -24.10 13.59 -1.54
C ARG A 261 -24.64 12.19 -1.29
N ASP A 262 -25.25 11.62 -2.33
CA ASP A 262 -25.63 10.21 -2.34
C ASP A 262 -24.41 9.33 -2.56
N ILE A 263 -24.19 8.37 -1.65
CA ILE A 263 -23.11 7.39 -1.72
C ILE A 263 -23.61 6.06 -2.24
N LEU A 264 -24.78 5.64 -1.77
CA LEU A 264 -25.48 4.43 -2.24
C LEU A 264 -26.91 4.75 -2.64
N LYS A 265 -27.36 4.18 -3.76
CA LYS A 265 -28.70 4.39 -4.31
C LYS A 265 -29.36 3.05 -4.59
N ASP A 266 -30.51 2.80 -3.97
CA ASP A 266 -31.43 1.68 -4.24
C ASP A 266 -30.75 0.29 -4.31
N VAL A 267 -29.85 0.02 -3.37
CA VAL A 267 -29.12 -1.24 -3.29
C VAL A 267 -30.06 -2.35 -2.78
N THR A 268 -30.30 -3.35 -3.63
CA THR A 268 -31.17 -4.49 -3.30
C THR A 268 -30.48 -5.78 -3.68
N PHE A 269 -30.17 -6.63 -2.70
CA PHE A 269 -29.65 -7.99 -2.90
C PHE A 269 -29.69 -8.79 -1.59
N ASP A 270 -29.52 -10.10 -1.72
CA ASP A 270 -29.47 -11.04 -0.61
C ASP A 270 -28.08 -11.63 -0.46
N ILE A 271 -27.68 -11.85 0.78
CA ILE A 271 -26.49 -12.64 1.15
C ILE A 271 -26.97 -13.92 1.81
N LEU A 272 -26.70 -15.06 1.19
CA LEU A 272 -27.12 -16.35 1.68
C LEU A 272 -26.21 -16.83 2.83
N LYS A 273 -26.77 -17.62 3.74
CA LYS A 273 -26.02 -18.22 4.86
C LYS A 273 -24.94 -19.17 4.32
N GLY A 274 -23.68 -18.96 4.73
CA GLY A 274 -22.54 -19.75 4.27
C GLY A 274 -21.92 -19.30 2.95
N SER A 275 -22.51 -18.30 2.26
CA SER A 275 -21.93 -17.76 1.03
C SER A 275 -20.67 -16.94 1.30
N ARG A 276 -19.79 -16.90 0.30
CA ARG A 276 -18.68 -15.96 0.21
C ARG A 276 -19.02 -14.91 -0.82
N VAL A 277 -19.03 -13.64 -0.41
CA VAL A 277 -19.43 -12.53 -1.28
C VAL A 277 -18.25 -11.58 -1.45
N VAL A 278 -17.93 -11.22 -2.67
CA VAL A 278 -16.92 -10.23 -3.03
C VAL A 278 -17.62 -8.98 -3.55
N LEU A 279 -17.28 -7.81 -2.98
CA LEU A 279 -17.71 -6.51 -3.46
C LEU A 279 -16.64 -5.91 -4.35
N LEU A 280 -16.91 -5.82 -5.66
CA LEU A 280 -16.03 -5.23 -6.65
C LEU A 280 -16.48 -3.83 -7.04
N GLY A 281 -15.55 -2.98 -7.44
CA GLY A 281 -15.82 -1.63 -7.92
C GLY A 281 -14.67 -0.68 -7.66
N GLU A 282 -14.71 0.48 -8.29
CA GLU A 282 -13.71 1.54 -8.17
C GLU A 282 -13.62 2.11 -6.75
N ASN A 283 -12.52 2.82 -6.46
CA ASN A 283 -12.38 3.52 -5.19
C ASN A 283 -13.42 4.64 -5.09
N GLY A 284 -14.06 4.73 -3.91
CA GLY A 284 -15.11 5.72 -3.65
C GLY A 284 -16.52 5.35 -4.12
N CYS A 285 -16.75 4.17 -4.74
CA CYS A 285 -18.08 3.73 -5.17
C CYS A 285 -19.00 3.26 -4.01
N GLY A 286 -18.54 3.32 -2.75
CA GLY A 286 -19.39 3.02 -1.58
C GLY A 286 -19.21 1.62 -0.97
N LYS A 287 -18.24 0.78 -1.40
CA LYS A 287 -18.00 -0.56 -0.84
C LYS A 287 -17.88 -0.58 0.68
N THR A 288 -17.01 0.24 1.22
CA THR A 288 -16.80 0.38 2.68
C THR A 288 -18.06 0.87 3.39
N THR A 289 -18.79 1.81 2.76
CA THR A 289 -20.07 2.29 3.29
C THR A 289 -21.09 1.16 3.37
N LEU A 290 -21.20 0.35 2.34
CA LEU A 290 -22.10 -0.82 2.33
C LEU A 290 -21.74 -1.82 3.43
N LEU A 291 -20.45 -2.13 3.63
CA LEU A 291 -19.99 -3.00 4.72
C LEU A 291 -20.33 -2.40 6.10
N ARG A 292 -20.19 -1.08 6.28
CA ARG A 292 -20.55 -0.39 7.53
C ARG A 292 -22.06 -0.44 7.81
N LEU A 293 -22.89 -0.38 6.78
CA LEU A 293 -24.35 -0.53 6.90
C LEU A 293 -24.71 -1.97 7.27
N ILE A 294 -24.15 -2.97 6.59
CA ILE A 294 -24.40 -4.40 6.87
C ILE A 294 -23.93 -4.75 8.30
N SER A 295 -22.80 -4.22 8.73
CA SER A 295 -22.28 -4.42 10.08
C SER A 295 -22.95 -3.58 11.16
N ARG A 296 -23.93 -2.76 10.82
CA ARG A 296 -24.64 -1.81 11.71
C ARG A 296 -23.77 -0.74 12.36
N LEU A 297 -22.60 -0.47 11.82
CA LEU A 297 -21.78 0.69 12.23
C LEU A 297 -22.39 2.00 11.78
N GLU A 298 -23.20 1.95 10.69
CA GLU A 298 -23.99 3.06 10.17
C GLU A 298 -25.45 2.61 9.96
N LYS A 299 -26.37 3.58 9.82
CA LYS A 299 -27.77 3.32 9.49
C LYS A 299 -28.06 3.80 8.09
N PRO A 300 -28.83 3.06 7.27
CA PRO A 300 -29.22 3.53 5.96
C PRO A 300 -30.12 4.77 6.07
N THR A 301 -30.02 5.68 5.10
CA THR A 301 -30.88 6.87 5.00
C THR A 301 -32.29 6.47 4.55
N ARG A 302 -32.37 5.49 3.66
CA ARG A 302 -33.64 4.86 3.20
C ARG A 302 -33.42 3.37 2.98
N GLY A 303 -34.52 2.64 2.88
CA GLY A 303 -34.52 1.19 2.72
C GLY A 303 -34.32 0.43 4.03
N THR A 304 -34.21 -0.86 3.94
CA THR A 304 -34.10 -1.75 5.10
C THR A 304 -33.03 -2.81 4.90
N ILE A 305 -32.35 -3.16 5.99
CA ILE A 305 -31.43 -4.30 6.04
C ILE A 305 -31.97 -5.27 7.07
N SER A 306 -32.53 -6.37 6.61
CA SER A 306 -33.00 -7.46 7.46
C SER A 306 -31.93 -8.51 7.61
N GLN A 307 -31.95 -9.23 8.75
CA GLN A 307 -30.94 -10.22 9.11
C GLN A 307 -31.63 -11.44 9.69
N ASN A 308 -31.29 -12.58 9.16
CA ASN A 308 -31.78 -13.87 9.62
C ASN A 308 -30.68 -14.60 10.43
N ILE A 309 -30.16 -13.90 11.43
CA ILE A 309 -29.28 -14.52 12.42
C ILE A 309 -30.22 -15.04 13.50
N ASP A 310 -30.23 -16.37 13.73
CA ASP A 310 -31.07 -17.04 14.72
C ASP A 310 -31.05 -16.28 16.06
N ASP A 311 -31.91 -15.32 16.20
CA ASP A 311 -32.14 -14.60 17.43
C ASP A 311 -33.47 -15.06 18.01
N LYS A 312 -33.40 -15.98 18.97
CA LYS A 312 -34.53 -16.31 19.84
C LYS A 312 -34.98 -15.12 20.72
N PHE A 313 -34.49 -13.91 20.45
CA PHE A 313 -34.69 -12.71 21.28
C PHE A 313 -35.16 -11.51 20.47
N GLY A 314 -36.44 -11.41 20.29
CA GLY A 314 -37.08 -10.19 19.83
C GLY A 314 -37.19 -9.15 20.92
N GLN A 315 -36.23 -8.28 21.17
CA GLN A 315 -36.42 -6.98 21.87
C GLN A 315 -35.31 -5.96 21.64
N LYS A 316 -35.71 -4.70 21.48
CA LYS A 316 -35.00 -3.60 20.83
C LYS A 316 -33.80 -2.92 21.53
N SER A 317 -33.46 -3.15 22.78
CA SER A 317 -32.46 -2.31 23.48
C SER A 317 -31.23 -3.01 24.04
N ARG A 318 -31.21 -4.34 24.12
CA ARG A 318 -30.01 -5.13 24.49
C ARG A 318 -29.31 -5.80 23.31
N GLN A 319 -29.74 -5.48 22.09
CA GLN A 319 -29.33 -6.15 20.85
C GLN A 319 -27.93 -5.75 20.38
N SER A 320 -27.43 -4.54 20.68
CA SER A 320 -26.15 -4.08 20.11
C SER A 320 -24.94 -4.87 20.58
N LYS A 321 -24.81 -5.17 21.88
CA LYS A 321 -23.66 -5.93 22.39
C LYS A 321 -23.61 -7.38 21.87
N LYS A 322 -24.77 -8.06 21.79
CA LYS A 322 -24.87 -9.43 21.25
C LYS A 322 -24.64 -9.48 19.75
N TRP A 323 -24.97 -8.42 19.03
CA TRP A 323 -24.71 -8.31 17.60
C TRP A 323 -23.21 -8.34 17.30
N TYR A 324 -22.42 -7.49 17.92
CA TYR A 324 -20.97 -7.42 17.73
C TYR A 324 -20.20 -8.67 18.21
N GLN A 325 -20.84 -9.53 18.98
CA GLN A 325 -20.31 -10.87 19.29
C GLN A 325 -20.49 -11.89 18.17
N LYS A 326 -21.40 -11.62 17.20
CA LYS A 326 -21.72 -12.51 16.09
C LYS A 326 -21.16 -12.04 14.75
N VAL A 327 -20.84 -10.75 14.63
CA VAL A 327 -20.34 -10.12 13.40
C VAL A 327 -18.95 -9.53 13.66
N GLY A 328 -17.95 -10.12 13.03
CA GLY A 328 -16.59 -9.57 13.01
C GLY A 328 -16.42 -8.64 11.83
N VAL A 329 -15.74 -7.52 12.04
CA VAL A 329 -15.34 -6.57 11.00
C VAL A 329 -13.84 -6.41 11.06
N VAL A 330 -13.16 -6.56 9.93
CA VAL A 330 -11.74 -6.25 9.79
C VAL A 330 -11.64 -4.96 8.96
N TYR A 331 -11.03 -3.93 9.53
CA TYR A 331 -10.84 -2.66 8.84
C TYR A 331 -9.64 -2.73 7.88
N GLN A 332 -9.63 -1.84 6.89
CA GLN A 332 -8.55 -1.70 5.93
C GLN A 332 -7.21 -1.35 6.62
N ASN A 333 -7.23 -0.46 7.62
CA ASN A 333 -6.07 -0.20 8.46
C ASN A 333 -6.21 -0.98 9.77
N PRO A 334 -5.35 -1.97 10.03
CA PRO A 334 -5.38 -2.79 11.25
C PRO A 334 -5.07 -1.98 12.52
N ASP A 335 -4.34 -0.86 12.44
CA ASP A 335 -3.97 -0.05 13.60
C ASP A 335 -5.20 0.48 14.34
N TYR A 336 -6.32 0.67 13.64
CA TYR A 336 -7.58 1.06 14.28
C TYR A 336 -8.21 -0.03 15.15
N GLN A 337 -7.69 -1.25 15.12
CA GLN A 337 -8.22 -2.41 15.84
C GLN A 337 -7.24 -3.02 16.82
N LEU A 338 -5.97 -2.60 16.81
CA LEU A 338 -4.95 -3.08 17.73
C LEU A 338 -4.93 -2.19 19.00
N PHE A 339 -5.26 -2.75 20.15
CA PHE A 339 -5.37 -2.04 21.41
C PHE A 339 -4.36 -2.51 22.45
N MET A 340 -3.82 -3.72 22.30
CA MET A 340 -2.97 -4.34 23.29
C MET A 340 -1.48 -4.23 22.92
N PRO A 341 -0.58 -4.20 23.91
CA PRO A 341 0.85 -4.02 23.66
C PRO A 341 1.57 -5.27 23.13
N THR A 342 0.91 -6.44 23.16
CA THR A 342 1.48 -7.71 22.66
C THR A 342 0.46 -8.50 21.87
N VAL A 343 0.93 -9.28 20.90
CA VAL A 343 0.11 -10.18 20.08
C VAL A 343 -0.70 -11.15 20.94
N GLU A 344 -0.09 -11.74 21.95
CA GLU A 344 -0.77 -12.64 22.86
C GLU A 344 -1.97 -11.96 23.56
N LYS A 345 -1.76 -10.75 24.10
CA LYS A 345 -2.82 -10.01 24.80
C LYS A 345 -3.92 -9.58 23.83
N GLU A 346 -3.58 -9.19 22.61
CA GLU A 346 -4.55 -8.81 21.59
C GLU A 346 -5.45 -9.98 21.19
N ILE A 347 -4.88 -11.18 20.95
CA ILE A 347 -5.66 -12.36 20.59
C ILE A 347 -6.54 -12.84 21.76
N LYS A 348 -6.06 -12.73 22.99
CA LYS A 348 -6.84 -13.07 24.20
C LYS A 348 -7.93 -12.05 24.52
N PHE A 349 -7.81 -10.81 24.01
CA PHE A 349 -8.77 -9.76 24.23
C PHE A 349 -10.11 -10.09 23.56
N GLY A 350 -11.12 -10.36 24.38
CA GLY A 350 -12.45 -10.76 23.90
C GLY A 350 -12.60 -12.21 23.44
N ALA A 351 -11.55 -13.04 23.56
CA ALA A 351 -11.64 -14.46 23.28
C ALA A 351 -12.56 -15.19 24.30
N LYS A 352 -13.23 -16.26 23.84
CA LYS A 352 -14.14 -17.06 24.68
C LYS A 352 -13.40 -17.82 25.77
N SER A 353 -12.17 -18.25 25.50
CA SER A 353 -11.27 -18.92 26.46
C SER A 353 -9.83 -18.77 25.96
N ASN A 354 -8.85 -18.97 26.85
CA ASN A 354 -7.43 -18.97 26.49
C ASN A 354 -7.10 -20.13 25.52
N GLU A 355 -7.69 -21.29 25.71
CA GLU A 355 -7.52 -22.45 24.81
C GLU A 355 -7.99 -22.12 23.36
N TYR A 356 -9.13 -21.42 23.25
CA TYR A 356 -9.62 -20.96 21.94
C TYR A 356 -8.69 -19.94 21.31
N ALA A 357 -8.17 -18.99 22.08
CA ALA A 357 -7.19 -18.01 21.61
C ALA A 357 -5.91 -18.69 21.11
N ASP A 358 -5.38 -19.65 21.87
CA ASP A 358 -4.18 -20.41 21.49
C ASP A 358 -4.37 -21.24 20.21
N LYS A 359 -5.57 -21.84 20.05
CA LYS A 359 -5.92 -22.56 18.81
C LYS A 359 -5.93 -21.62 17.60
N ILE A 360 -6.54 -20.46 17.73
CA ILE A 360 -6.57 -19.45 16.64
C ILE A 360 -5.17 -18.93 16.34
N ALA A 361 -4.36 -18.61 17.37
CA ALA A 361 -2.98 -18.18 17.21
C ALA A 361 -2.13 -19.21 16.44
N ALA A 362 -2.31 -20.49 16.72
CA ALA A 362 -1.64 -21.58 16.02
C ALA A 362 -2.12 -21.70 14.56
N GLN A 363 -3.43 -21.56 14.31
CA GLN A 363 -4.02 -21.64 12.97
C GLN A 363 -3.51 -20.54 12.05
N PHE A 364 -3.29 -19.33 12.59
CA PHE A 364 -2.77 -18.18 11.84
C PHE A 364 -1.24 -18.05 11.92
N GLY A 365 -0.54 -19.01 12.51
CA GLY A 365 0.92 -19.02 12.56
C GLY A 365 1.56 -17.91 13.41
N VAL A 366 0.78 -17.28 14.32
CA VAL A 366 1.25 -16.14 15.14
C VAL A 366 1.48 -16.51 16.61
N LYS A 367 1.50 -17.81 16.94
CA LYS A 367 1.68 -18.29 18.31
C LYS A 367 3.08 -18.00 18.87
N HIS A 368 4.05 -17.77 17.99
CA HIS A 368 5.46 -17.56 18.36
C HIS A 368 5.82 -16.07 18.51
N LEU A 369 4.89 -15.18 18.20
CA LEU A 369 5.00 -13.73 18.36
C LEU A 369 4.39 -13.31 19.72
#